data_bba10008f3568ccf632495de6273631b
#
_entry.id   bba10008f3568ccf632495de6273631b
#
_cell.length_a   1.000
_cell.length_b   1.000
_cell.length_c   1.000
_cell.angle_alpha   90.00
_cell.angle_beta   90.00
_cell.angle_gamma   90.00
#
_symmetry.space_group_name_H-M   'P 1'
#
loop_
_entity.id
_entity.type
_entity.pdbx_description
1 polymer ?
#
loop_
_entity_poly.entity_id
_entity_poly.type
_entity_poly.pdbx_seq_one_letter_code
_entity_poly.pdbx_strand_id
1 'polypeptide(L)'
;METKTPSVSIPSADDLVEIKRPTSLLIAQFFLFPLIIIAICVGIFLLFGYLTYEQKSPQEYLNDVRTGSELCCRWQSAYELSNIISSQKAKIRNTDFVNDLIKVYQNSREGDPRVRRYLALTMGHLGDPRAVPALIEGLNDNDSENQMNNLLALGTIADKSATPAIIQHLTSNNPAVRKMSAFVLSAIKDPAAARDLEIALNDTNDEVRWYAAIALAQIGNASGANVLMRLIDHNYLEQLQGFTLEQKSQLMINAVKCLGLLKFEPAKDRILALSQTDSDLAVRDASLEALKNY
;
A
#
# COMPACT_ATOMS: atom_id res chain seq x y z
N MET A 1 -80.45 68.33 -36.29
CA MET A 1 -80.11 67.06 -35.59
C MET A 1 -78.66 66.80 -35.90
N GLU A 2 -77.74 67.23 -35.02
CA GLU A 2 -76.31 67.04 -35.16
C GLU A 2 -75.90 65.81 -34.42
N THR A 3 -75.36 64.79 -35.04
CA THR A 3 -74.84 63.60 -34.45
C THR A 3 -73.38 63.86 -34.07
N LYS A 4 -73.09 63.91 -32.72
CA LYS A 4 -71.74 63.99 -32.18
C LYS A 4 -71.08 62.57 -32.23
N THR A 5 -70.00 62.46 -33.01
CA THR A 5 -69.18 61.31 -32.96
C THR A 5 -68.23 61.38 -31.73
N PRO A 6 -68.06 60.25 -30.94
CA PRO A 6 -67.12 60.28 -29.84
C PRO A 6 -65.68 60.19 -30.34
N SER A 7 -64.81 61.18 -29.96
CA SER A 7 -63.38 61.16 -30.18
C SER A 7 -62.70 60.09 -29.27
N VAL A 8 -62.13 59.09 -29.90
CA VAL A 8 -61.24 58.14 -29.24
C VAL A 8 -59.90 58.82 -29.06
N SER A 9 -59.54 59.17 -27.83
CA SER A 9 -58.18 59.64 -27.50
C SER A 9 -57.19 58.46 -27.52
N ILE A 10 -56.21 58.56 -28.42
CA ILE A 10 -55.07 57.67 -28.48
C ILE A 10 -54.16 58.01 -27.26
N PRO A 11 -53.81 57.06 -26.39
CA PRO A 11 -52.89 57.35 -25.27
C PRO A 11 -51.55 57.81 -25.81
N SER A 12 -51.01 58.87 -25.22
CA SER A 12 -49.70 59.44 -25.58
C SER A 12 -48.58 58.45 -25.24
N ALA A 13 -47.48 58.54 -25.99
CA ALA A 13 -46.30 57.66 -25.79
C ALA A 13 -45.63 57.76 -24.41
N ASP A 14 -46.05 58.75 -23.59
CA ASP A 14 -45.58 58.98 -22.23
C ASP A 14 -46.32 58.16 -21.16
N ASP A 15 -47.43 57.46 -21.53
CA ASP A 15 -48.19 56.62 -20.58
C ASP A 15 -47.68 55.16 -20.51
N LEU A 16 -46.57 54.84 -21.22
CA LEU A 16 -45.90 53.54 -21.07
C LEU A 16 -45.10 53.55 -19.76
N VAL A 17 -45.70 53.03 -18.70
CA VAL A 17 -45.02 52.73 -17.43
C VAL A 17 -43.86 51.79 -17.74
N GLU A 18 -42.66 52.34 -17.82
CA GLU A 18 -41.42 51.56 -17.91
C GLU A 18 -41.25 50.74 -16.63
N ILE A 19 -41.65 49.48 -16.67
CA ILE A 19 -41.48 48.54 -15.56
C ILE A 19 -39.97 48.26 -15.49
N LYS A 20 -39.23 49.08 -14.75
CA LYS A 20 -37.83 48.81 -14.37
C LYS A 20 -37.84 47.60 -13.48
N ARG A 21 -37.56 46.43 -14.07
CA ARG A 21 -37.28 45.21 -13.25
C ARG A 21 -36.03 45.50 -12.39
N PRO A 22 -36.12 45.29 -11.06
CA PRO A 22 -34.99 45.57 -10.18
C PRO A 22 -33.78 44.71 -10.64
N THR A 23 -32.61 45.32 -10.69
CA THR A 23 -31.36 44.66 -11.12
C THR A 23 -31.07 43.37 -10.33
N SER A 24 -31.51 43.32 -9.09
CA SER A 24 -31.43 42.09 -8.26
C SER A 24 -32.23 40.91 -8.82
N LEU A 25 -33.36 41.17 -9.49
CA LEU A 25 -34.18 40.14 -10.11
C LEU A 25 -33.53 39.58 -11.40
N LEU A 26 -32.83 40.45 -12.15
CA LEU A 26 -32.08 40.05 -13.32
C LEU A 26 -30.84 39.22 -12.94
N ILE A 27 -30.14 39.61 -11.88
CA ILE A 27 -29.01 38.84 -11.34
C ILE A 27 -29.50 37.47 -10.87
N ALA A 28 -30.58 37.42 -10.13
CA ALA A 28 -31.17 36.14 -9.68
C ALA A 28 -31.60 35.25 -10.84
N GLN A 29 -32.19 35.80 -11.88
CA GLN A 29 -32.67 35.07 -13.05
C GLN A 29 -31.58 34.56 -13.96
N PHE A 30 -30.50 35.33 -14.16
CA PHE A 30 -29.44 34.97 -15.12
C PHE A 30 -28.24 34.27 -14.50
N PHE A 31 -28.02 34.41 -13.17
CA PHE A 31 -26.88 33.80 -12.50
C PHE A 31 -27.29 32.82 -11.41
N LEU A 32 -28.17 33.23 -10.49
CA LEU A 32 -28.51 32.40 -9.35
C LEU A 32 -29.36 31.18 -9.75
N PHE A 33 -30.34 31.38 -10.64
CA PHE A 33 -31.22 30.31 -11.07
C PHE A 33 -30.52 29.20 -11.88
N PRO A 34 -29.67 29.51 -12.88
CA PRO A 34 -28.85 28.51 -13.56
C PRO A 34 -27.88 27.80 -12.63
N LEU A 35 -27.29 28.51 -11.66
CA LEU A 35 -26.36 27.93 -10.68
C LEU A 35 -27.07 26.94 -9.76
N ILE A 36 -28.29 27.24 -9.32
CA ILE A 36 -29.13 26.32 -8.54
C ILE A 36 -29.47 25.07 -9.37
N ILE A 37 -29.82 25.23 -10.65
CA ILE A 37 -30.10 24.07 -11.52
C ILE A 37 -28.88 23.18 -11.67
N ILE A 38 -27.69 23.78 -11.90
CA ILE A 38 -26.44 23.02 -11.99
C ILE A 38 -26.17 22.28 -10.67
N ALA A 39 -26.34 22.96 -9.53
CA ALA A 39 -26.14 22.34 -8.21
C ALA A 39 -27.10 21.17 -7.98
N ILE A 40 -28.38 21.30 -8.39
CA ILE A 40 -29.35 20.21 -8.31
C ILE A 40 -28.94 19.05 -9.23
N CYS A 41 -28.57 19.33 -10.48
CA CYS A 41 -28.13 18.29 -11.42
C CYS A 41 -26.89 17.54 -10.90
N VAL A 42 -25.90 18.26 -10.38
CA VAL A 42 -24.71 17.65 -9.73
C VAL A 42 -25.11 16.84 -8.51
N GLY A 43 -26.01 17.37 -7.67
CA GLY A 43 -26.55 16.66 -6.50
C GLY A 43 -27.27 15.37 -6.88
N ILE A 44 -28.12 15.39 -7.90
CA ILE A 44 -28.80 14.21 -8.42
C ILE A 44 -27.80 13.21 -8.99
N PHE A 45 -26.79 13.68 -9.74
CA PHE A 45 -25.76 12.81 -10.30
C PHE A 45 -24.92 12.13 -9.21
N LEU A 46 -24.52 12.89 -8.18
CA LEU A 46 -23.79 12.34 -7.02
C LEU A 46 -24.68 11.36 -6.21
N LEU A 47 -25.96 11.70 -6.01
CA LEU A 47 -26.91 10.83 -5.33
C LEU A 47 -27.15 9.54 -6.12
N PHE A 48 -27.31 9.64 -7.44
CA PHE A 48 -27.47 8.48 -8.31
C PHE A 48 -26.19 7.62 -8.29
N GLY A 49 -25.01 8.24 -8.38
CA GLY A 49 -23.72 7.55 -8.24
C GLY A 49 -23.59 6.84 -6.88
N TYR A 50 -24.02 7.48 -5.79
CA TYR A 50 -24.00 6.88 -4.46
C TYR A 50 -24.99 5.71 -4.33
N LEU A 51 -26.21 5.85 -4.86
CA LEU A 51 -27.25 4.81 -4.79
C LEU A 51 -26.97 3.62 -5.73
N THR A 52 -26.28 3.85 -6.85
CA THR A 52 -25.93 2.80 -7.83
C THR A 52 -24.56 2.18 -7.56
N TYR A 53 -23.79 2.73 -6.59
CA TYR A 53 -22.51 2.16 -6.18
C TYR A 53 -22.74 0.91 -5.32
N GLU A 54 -23.13 -0.18 -5.96
CA GLU A 54 -23.11 -1.50 -5.35
C GLU A 54 -21.66 -1.94 -5.20
N GLN A 55 -21.14 -1.95 -3.97
CA GLN A 55 -19.87 -2.59 -3.68
C GLN A 55 -20.03 -4.10 -3.90
N LYS A 56 -19.43 -4.61 -4.98
CA LYS A 56 -19.36 -6.06 -5.21
C LYS A 56 -18.75 -6.75 -3.98
N SER A 57 -19.30 -7.91 -3.66
CA SER A 57 -18.74 -8.74 -2.61
C SER A 57 -17.36 -9.31 -3.04
N PRO A 58 -16.48 -9.68 -2.11
CA PRO A 58 -15.23 -10.35 -2.44
C PRO A 58 -15.39 -11.59 -3.32
N GLN A 59 -16.47 -12.34 -3.13
CA GLN A 59 -16.78 -13.51 -3.93
C GLN A 59 -17.13 -13.16 -5.39
N GLU A 60 -17.85 -12.06 -5.62
CA GLU A 60 -18.18 -11.57 -6.96
C GLU A 60 -16.92 -11.12 -7.69
N TYR A 61 -16.02 -10.37 -7.04
CA TYR A 61 -14.74 -10.01 -7.63
C TYR A 61 -13.89 -11.24 -7.98
N LEU A 62 -13.86 -12.25 -7.11
CA LEU A 62 -13.14 -13.49 -7.38
C LEU A 62 -13.76 -14.24 -8.58
N ASN A 63 -15.09 -14.23 -8.72
CA ASN A 63 -15.78 -14.80 -9.87
C ASN A 63 -15.44 -14.03 -11.16
N ASP A 64 -15.38 -12.71 -11.13
CA ASP A 64 -14.98 -11.89 -12.27
C ASP A 64 -13.54 -12.20 -12.71
N VAL A 65 -12.63 -12.40 -11.77
CA VAL A 65 -11.26 -12.85 -12.08
C VAL A 65 -11.26 -14.22 -12.75
N ARG A 66 -12.13 -15.13 -12.32
CA ARG A 66 -12.23 -16.50 -12.85
C ARG A 66 -12.87 -16.56 -14.23
N THR A 67 -13.95 -15.80 -14.47
CA THR A 67 -14.83 -15.93 -15.64
C THR A 67 -14.68 -14.78 -16.64
N GLY A 68 -14.02 -13.69 -16.27
CA GLY A 68 -13.91 -12.49 -17.09
C GLY A 68 -13.30 -12.79 -18.46
N SER A 69 -14.05 -12.47 -19.52
CA SER A 69 -13.66 -12.70 -20.93
C SER A 69 -12.64 -11.69 -21.44
N GLU A 70 -12.54 -10.52 -20.82
CA GLU A 70 -11.62 -9.45 -21.21
C GLU A 70 -10.43 -9.37 -20.24
N LEU A 71 -9.21 -9.44 -20.79
CA LEU A 71 -7.95 -9.36 -20.03
C LEU A 71 -7.87 -8.08 -19.15
N CYS A 72 -8.41 -6.96 -19.63
CA CYS A 72 -8.38 -5.70 -18.88
C CYS A 72 -9.25 -5.71 -17.63
N CYS A 73 -10.34 -6.46 -17.60
CA CYS A 73 -11.25 -6.49 -16.44
C CYS A 73 -10.76 -7.43 -15.32
N ARG A 74 -10.02 -8.50 -15.67
CA ARG A 74 -9.56 -9.50 -14.70
C ARG A 74 -8.56 -8.95 -13.70
N TRP A 75 -7.54 -8.19 -14.13
CA TRP A 75 -6.57 -7.61 -13.22
C TRP A 75 -7.17 -6.50 -12.34
N GLN A 76 -8.13 -5.72 -12.89
CA GLN A 76 -8.84 -4.71 -12.10
C GLN A 76 -9.67 -5.36 -10.99
N SER A 77 -10.41 -6.45 -11.32
CA SER A 77 -11.15 -7.19 -10.30
C SER A 77 -10.24 -7.82 -9.24
N ALA A 78 -9.06 -8.32 -9.63
CA ALA A 78 -8.06 -8.82 -8.67
C ALA A 78 -7.49 -7.70 -7.79
N TYR A 79 -7.25 -6.51 -8.35
CA TYR A 79 -6.80 -5.33 -7.61
C TYR A 79 -7.84 -4.87 -6.59
N GLU A 80 -9.12 -4.70 -7.01
CA GLU A 80 -10.19 -4.31 -6.11
C GLU A 80 -10.43 -5.35 -5.02
N LEU A 81 -10.36 -6.63 -5.35
CA LEU A 81 -10.40 -7.71 -4.36
C LEU A 81 -9.31 -7.56 -3.31
N SER A 82 -8.06 -7.28 -3.73
CA SER A 82 -6.95 -7.08 -2.82
C SER A 82 -7.18 -5.88 -1.88
N ASN A 83 -7.70 -4.77 -2.42
CA ASN A 83 -8.01 -3.56 -1.64
C ASN A 83 -9.10 -3.80 -0.60
N ILE A 84 -10.19 -4.47 -0.98
CA ILE A 84 -11.29 -4.77 -0.07
C ILE A 84 -10.82 -5.68 1.06
N ILE A 85 -10.07 -6.74 0.72
CA ILE A 85 -9.53 -7.67 1.73
C ILE A 85 -8.55 -6.96 2.66
N SER A 86 -7.68 -6.10 2.13
CA SER A 86 -6.75 -5.31 2.95
C SER A 86 -7.48 -4.41 3.96
N SER A 87 -8.61 -3.78 3.54
CA SER A 87 -9.39 -2.89 4.40
C SER A 87 -10.31 -3.63 5.40
N GLN A 88 -10.72 -4.87 5.11
CA GLN A 88 -11.74 -5.61 5.85
C GLN A 88 -11.23 -6.89 6.54
N LYS A 89 -9.94 -6.97 6.85
CA LYS A 89 -9.24 -8.15 7.41
C LYS A 89 -10.03 -9.00 8.44
N ALA A 90 -10.88 -8.38 9.24
CA ALA A 90 -11.58 -9.06 10.33
C ALA A 90 -12.85 -9.82 9.91
N LYS A 91 -13.36 -9.64 8.69
CA LYS A 91 -14.73 -10.09 8.30
C LYS A 91 -14.76 -11.35 7.44
N ILE A 92 -13.65 -11.74 6.80
CA ILE A 92 -13.67 -12.85 5.84
C ILE A 92 -12.95 -14.06 6.42
N ARG A 93 -13.67 -14.87 7.20
CA ARG A 93 -13.22 -16.18 7.68
C ARG A 93 -13.89 -17.35 6.94
N ASN A 94 -14.37 -17.12 5.73
CA ASN A 94 -15.01 -18.18 4.96
C ASN A 94 -13.96 -19.12 4.36
N THR A 95 -13.98 -20.37 4.83
CA THR A 95 -13.07 -21.43 4.40
C THR A 95 -13.16 -21.69 2.89
N ASP A 96 -14.35 -21.64 2.33
CA ASP A 96 -14.60 -21.93 0.92
C ASP A 96 -14.02 -20.83 0.03
N PHE A 97 -14.13 -19.56 0.45
CA PHE A 97 -13.53 -18.43 -0.26
C PHE A 97 -12.01 -18.57 -0.41
N VAL A 98 -11.31 -18.95 0.67
CA VAL A 98 -9.84 -19.14 0.63
C VAL A 98 -9.46 -20.26 -0.32
N ASN A 99 -10.18 -21.38 -0.29
CA ASN A 99 -9.93 -22.50 -1.19
C ASN A 99 -10.17 -22.12 -2.66
N ASP A 100 -11.23 -21.35 -2.93
CA ASP A 100 -11.52 -20.86 -4.29
C ASP A 100 -10.46 -19.86 -4.77
N LEU A 101 -10.02 -18.95 -3.90
CA LEU A 101 -8.95 -18.00 -4.19
C LEU A 101 -7.64 -18.72 -4.56
N ILE A 102 -7.25 -19.75 -3.81
CA ILE A 102 -6.07 -20.57 -4.11
C ILE A 102 -6.19 -21.23 -5.49
N LYS A 103 -7.34 -21.83 -5.81
CA LYS A 103 -7.59 -22.44 -7.12
C LYS A 103 -7.51 -21.42 -8.26
N VAL A 104 -8.12 -20.24 -8.09
CA VAL A 104 -8.07 -19.16 -9.11
C VAL A 104 -6.64 -18.68 -9.31
N TYR A 105 -5.86 -18.54 -8.23
CA TYR A 105 -4.45 -18.19 -8.31
C TYR A 105 -3.63 -19.24 -9.09
N GLN A 106 -3.78 -20.53 -8.77
CA GLN A 106 -3.08 -21.62 -9.45
C GLN A 106 -3.40 -21.68 -10.93
N ASN A 107 -4.67 -21.42 -11.31
CA ASN A 107 -5.13 -21.42 -12.69
C ASN A 107 -4.75 -20.15 -13.48
N SER A 108 -4.18 -19.13 -12.82
CA SER A 108 -3.81 -17.86 -13.47
C SER A 108 -2.39 -17.82 -14.04
N ARG A 109 -1.68 -18.97 -14.12
CA ARG A 109 -0.27 -19.04 -14.55
C ARG A 109 -0.01 -18.50 -15.95
N GLU A 110 -0.88 -18.78 -16.90
CA GLU A 110 -0.71 -18.43 -18.32
C GLU A 110 -1.40 -17.11 -18.69
N GLY A 111 -1.92 -16.37 -17.70
CA GLY A 111 -2.67 -15.13 -17.92
C GLY A 111 -1.85 -13.88 -17.71
N ASP A 112 -2.55 -12.76 -17.55
CA ASP A 112 -1.95 -11.47 -17.20
C ASP A 112 -1.22 -11.59 -15.83
N PRO A 113 0.10 -11.32 -15.78
CA PRO A 113 0.88 -11.46 -14.54
C PRO A 113 0.37 -10.57 -13.41
N ARG A 114 -0.28 -9.43 -13.72
CA ARG A 114 -0.90 -8.56 -12.73
C ARG A 114 -1.98 -9.26 -11.91
N VAL A 115 -2.74 -10.16 -12.53
CA VAL A 115 -3.76 -10.96 -11.83
C VAL A 115 -3.10 -11.77 -10.71
N ARG A 116 -2.02 -12.47 -11.01
CA ARG A 116 -1.29 -13.28 -10.03
C ARG A 116 -0.73 -12.46 -8.89
N ARG A 117 -0.19 -11.27 -9.20
CA ARG A 117 0.35 -10.34 -8.18
C ARG A 117 -0.72 -9.96 -7.16
N TYR A 118 -1.90 -9.51 -7.64
CA TYR A 118 -2.97 -9.09 -6.74
C TYR A 118 -3.61 -10.25 -5.99
N LEU A 119 -3.74 -11.44 -6.60
CA LEU A 119 -4.22 -12.63 -5.91
C LEU A 119 -3.24 -13.10 -4.82
N ALA A 120 -1.92 -13.04 -5.07
CA ALA A 120 -0.90 -13.33 -4.05
C ALA A 120 -1.01 -12.35 -2.88
N LEU A 121 -1.12 -11.04 -3.15
CA LEU A 121 -1.32 -10.02 -2.11
C LEU A 121 -2.61 -10.26 -1.33
N THR A 122 -3.69 -10.64 -2.01
CA THR A 122 -4.97 -10.97 -1.37
C THR A 122 -4.81 -12.13 -0.40
N MET A 123 -4.10 -13.21 -0.79
CA MET A 123 -3.79 -14.34 0.09
C MET A 123 -2.94 -13.91 1.28
N GLY A 124 -1.93 -13.06 1.08
CA GLY A 124 -1.13 -12.47 2.15
C GLY A 124 -1.99 -11.66 3.13
N HIS A 125 -2.89 -10.81 2.62
CA HIS A 125 -3.79 -10.00 3.46
C HIS A 125 -4.78 -10.84 4.27
N LEU A 126 -5.26 -11.96 3.73
CA LEU A 126 -6.10 -12.91 4.49
C LEU A 126 -5.32 -13.56 5.64
N GLY A 127 -4.01 -13.77 5.46
CA GLY A 127 -3.16 -14.37 6.49
C GLY A 127 -3.46 -15.85 6.76
N ASP A 128 -4.07 -16.57 5.81
CA ASP A 128 -4.45 -17.96 5.99
C ASP A 128 -3.31 -18.90 5.59
N PRO A 129 -2.80 -19.77 6.50
CA PRO A 129 -1.68 -20.66 6.21
C PRO A 129 -1.94 -21.65 5.06
N ARG A 130 -3.19 -21.93 4.72
CA ARG A 130 -3.53 -22.81 3.58
C ARG A 130 -3.04 -22.28 2.24
N ALA A 131 -2.81 -20.96 2.13
CA ALA A 131 -2.26 -20.34 0.93
C ALA A 131 -0.74 -20.57 0.76
N VAL A 132 -0.02 -20.92 1.85
CA VAL A 132 1.44 -21.03 1.83
C VAL A 132 1.98 -21.97 0.75
N PRO A 133 1.45 -23.18 0.53
CA PRO A 133 1.96 -24.06 -0.52
C PRO A 133 1.84 -23.46 -1.93
N ALA A 134 0.72 -22.79 -2.23
CA ALA A 134 0.50 -22.17 -3.53
C ALA A 134 1.41 -20.95 -3.75
N LEU A 135 1.67 -20.16 -2.69
CA LEU A 135 2.58 -19.03 -2.73
C LEU A 135 4.05 -19.49 -2.88
N ILE A 136 4.45 -20.59 -2.23
CA ILE A 136 5.77 -21.21 -2.41
C ILE A 136 5.94 -21.65 -3.88
N GLU A 137 4.93 -22.29 -4.46
CA GLU A 137 4.96 -22.65 -5.88
C GLU A 137 5.11 -21.40 -6.77
N GLY A 138 4.47 -20.30 -6.40
CA GLY A 138 4.58 -19.01 -7.07
C GLY A 138 5.95 -18.35 -7.03
N LEU A 139 6.84 -18.77 -6.13
CA LEU A 139 8.24 -18.29 -6.10
C LEU A 139 9.04 -18.76 -7.32
N ASN A 140 8.61 -19.81 -8.00
CA ASN A 140 9.23 -20.30 -9.24
C ASN A 140 8.74 -19.60 -10.50
N ASP A 141 8.05 -18.46 -10.37
CA ASP A 141 7.62 -17.66 -11.52
C ASP A 141 8.83 -17.03 -12.24
N ASN A 142 8.73 -16.93 -13.58
CA ASN A 142 9.76 -16.26 -14.37
C ASN A 142 9.75 -14.72 -14.19
N ASP A 143 8.64 -14.16 -13.76
CA ASP A 143 8.47 -12.72 -13.49
C ASP A 143 8.94 -12.39 -12.07
N SER A 144 10.02 -11.62 -11.96
CA SER A 144 10.57 -11.19 -10.66
C SER A 144 9.56 -10.41 -9.79
N GLU A 145 8.63 -9.66 -10.40
CA GLU A 145 7.59 -8.96 -9.63
C GLU A 145 6.60 -9.95 -9.03
N ASN A 146 6.25 -11.02 -9.76
CA ASN A 146 5.43 -12.09 -9.21
C ASN A 146 6.16 -12.80 -8.05
N GLN A 147 7.45 -13.10 -8.21
CA GLN A 147 8.27 -13.65 -7.13
C GLN A 147 8.24 -12.74 -5.88
N MET A 148 8.46 -11.44 -6.06
CA MET A 148 8.45 -10.47 -4.95
C MET A 148 7.08 -10.37 -4.25
N ASN A 149 5.98 -10.41 -5.00
CA ASN A 149 4.65 -10.38 -4.39
C ASN A 149 4.30 -11.67 -3.64
N ASN A 150 4.76 -12.83 -4.12
CA ASN A 150 4.64 -14.09 -3.40
C ASN A 150 5.48 -14.09 -2.11
N LEU A 151 6.73 -13.59 -2.17
CA LEU A 151 7.56 -13.38 -0.98
C LEU A 151 6.87 -12.49 0.04
N LEU A 152 6.35 -11.33 -0.40
CA LEU A 152 5.65 -10.39 0.48
C LEU A 152 4.43 -11.03 1.13
N ALA A 153 3.64 -11.80 0.38
CA ALA A 153 2.49 -12.53 0.88
C ALA A 153 2.90 -13.57 1.94
N LEU A 154 3.97 -14.35 1.69
CA LEU A 154 4.52 -15.31 2.65
C LEU A 154 5.01 -14.62 3.93
N GLY A 155 5.67 -13.45 3.80
CA GLY A 155 6.10 -12.65 4.95
C GLY A 155 4.93 -12.10 5.76
N THR A 156 3.81 -11.76 5.11
CA THR A 156 2.59 -11.28 5.78
C THR A 156 1.88 -12.40 6.54
N ILE A 157 1.86 -13.62 5.98
CA ILE A 157 1.33 -14.82 6.66
C ILE A 157 2.27 -15.24 7.82
N ALA A 158 3.58 -15.05 7.64
CA ALA A 158 4.64 -15.36 8.60
C ALA A 158 4.68 -16.83 9.08
N ASP A 159 4.32 -17.77 8.20
CA ASP A 159 4.39 -19.21 8.49
C ASP A 159 5.83 -19.72 8.26
N LYS A 160 6.42 -20.35 9.28
CA LYS A 160 7.79 -20.88 9.23
C LYS A 160 7.97 -22.01 8.22
N SER A 161 6.91 -22.69 7.80
CA SER A 161 6.98 -23.72 6.76
C SER A 161 7.47 -23.17 5.40
N ALA A 162 7.38 -21.86 5.17
CA ALA A 162 7.88 -21.19 3.98
C ALA A 162 9.41 -20.94 4.02
N THR A 163 10.04 -20.96 5.20
CA THR A 163 11.46 -20.61 5.38
C THR A 163 12.40 -21.33 4.40
N PRO A 164 12.34 -22.67 4.22
CA PRO A 164 13.25 -23.37 3.30
C PRO A 164 13.14 -22.90 1.84
N ALA A 165 11.93 -22.58 1.38
CA ALA A 165 11.72 -22.08 0.02
C ALA A 165 12.25 -20.65 -0.14
N ILE A 166 12.05 -19.78 0.86
CA ILE A 166 12.49 -18.38 0.81
C ILE A 166 14.02 -18.28 0.86
N ILE A 167 14.70 -19.14 1.63
CA ILE A 167 16.17 -19.22 1.72
C ILE A 167 16.78 -19.41 0.32
N GLN A 168 16.20 -20.24 -0.54
CA GLN A 168 16.71 -20.46 -1.90
C GLN A 168 16.75 -19.17 -2.73
N HIS A 169 15.85 -18.21 -2.46
CA HIS A 169 15.80 -16.93 -3.17
C HIS A 169 16.79 -15.88 -2.63
N LEU A 170 17.50 -16.16 -1.52
CA LEU A 170 18.65 -15.34 -1.10
C LEU A 170 19.82 -15.39 -2.09
N THR A 171 19.85 -16.38 -2.99
CA THR A 171 20.89 -16.52 -4.04
C THR A 171 20.40 -16.16 -5.44
N SER A 172 19.20 -15.54 -5.56
CA SER A 172 18.65 -15.13 -6.85
C SER A 172 19.59 -14.17 -7.61
N ASN A 173 19.64 -14.28 -8.92
CA ASN A 173 20.38 -13.34 -9.77
C ASN A 173 19.85 -11.90 -9.65
N ASN A 174 18.55 -11.73 -9.32
CA ASN A 174 17.94 -10.42 -9.13
C ASN A 174 18.16 -9.91 -7.68
N PRO A 175 18.89 -8.81 -7.46
CA PRO A 175 19.15 -8.29 -6.13
C PRO A 175 17.86 -7.83 -5.41
N ALA A 176 16.81 -7.43 -6.15
CA ALA A 176 15.53 -7.07 -5.55
C ALA A 176 14.82 -8.29 -4.93
N VAL A 177 14.93 -9.47 -5.57
CA VAL A 177 14.42 -10.73 -5.02
C VAL A 177 15.23 -11.15 -3.79
N ARG A 178 16.59 -11.08 -3.84
CA ARG A 178 17.43 -11.40 -2.66
C ARG A 178 17.09 -10.49 -1.46
N LYS A 179 16.97 -9.17 -1.71
CA LYS A 179 16.57 -8.18 -0.70
C LYS A 179 15.21 -8.52 -0.10
N MET A 180 14.21 -8.80 -0.95
CA MET A 180 12.86 -9.14 -0.49
C MET A 180 12.87 -10.44 0.34
N SER A 181 13.67 -11.44 -0.06
CA SER A 181 13.82 -12.69 0.71
C SER A 181 14.38 -12.44 2.11
N ALA A 182 15.45 -11.65 2.22
CA ALA A 182 16.03 -11.29 3.51
C ALA A 182 15.03 -10.48 4.37
N PHE A 183 14.30 -9.53 3.77
CA PHE A 183 13.24 -8.78 4.45
C PHE A 183 12.14 -9.70 4.99
N VAL A 184 11.65 -10.63 4.19
CA VAL A 184 10.59 -11.56 4.57
C VAL A 184 11.04 -12.51 5.68
N LEU A 185 12.27 -13.00 5.62
CA LEU A 185 12.85 -13.81 6.69
C LEU A 185 12.92 -13.05 8.02
N SER A 186 13.12 -11.72 7.98
CA SER A 186 13.05 -10.88 9.20
C SER A 186 11.67 -10.84 9.84
N ALA A 187 10.61 -10.97 9.04
CA ALA A 187 9.22 -11.01 9.53
C ALA A 187 8.84 -12.39 10.07
N ILE A 188 9.29 -13.47 9.40
CA ILE A 188 9.02 -14.86 9.82
C ILE A 188 9.77 -15.22 11.11
N LYS A 189 10.97 -14.66 11.32
CA LYS A 189 11.80 -14.87 12.53
C LYS A 189 12.09 -16.34 12.82
N ASP A 190 12.42 -17.10 11.80
CA ASP A 190 12.78 -18.50 11.95
C ASP A 190 14.30 -18.65 12.07
N PRO A 191 14.83 -19.19 13.21
CA PRO A 191 16.26 -19.43 13.39
C PRO A 191 16.88 -20.35 12.33
N ALA A 192 16.09 -21.18 11.65
CA ALA A 192 16.58 -22.03 10.57
C ALA A 192 17.23 -21.25 9.42
N ALA A 193 16.89 -19.97 9.24
CA ALA A 193 17.48 -19.10 8.23
C ALA A 193 18.85 -18.51 8.62
N ALA A 194 19.33 -18.70 9.84
CA ALA A 194 20.50 -18.00 10.37
C ALA A 194 21.74 -18.14 9.49
N ARG A 195 22.09 -19.38 9.10
CA ARG A 195 23.29 -19.66 8.30
C ARG A 195 23.27 -18.97 6.93
N ASP A 196 22.14 -19.00 6.25
CA ASP A 196 22.00 -18.44 4.91
C ASP A 196 21.94 -16.90 4.95
N LEU A 197 21.37 -16.34 6.01
CA LEU A 197 21.42 -14.91 6.29
C LEU A 197 22.85 -14.45 6.63
N GLU A 198 23.67 -15.25 7.34
CA GLU A 198 25.09 -14.93 7.58
C GLU A 198 25.89 -14.89 6.27
N ILE A 199 25.59 -15.78 5.32
CA ILE A 199 26.18 -15.71 3.97
C ILE A 199 25.74 -14.42 3.26
N ALA A 200 24.47 -14.04 3.36
CA ALA A 200 23.91 -12.84 2.75
C ALA A 200 24.48 -11.53 3.33
N LEU A 201 25.14 -11.54 4.50
CA LEU A 201 25.91 -10.38 5.01
C LEU A 201 27.07 -10.00 4.10
N ASN A 202 27.52 -10.89 3.21
CA ASN A 202 28.59 -10.63 2.25
C ASN A 202 28.06 -10.39 0.82
N ASP A 203 26.75 -10.13 0.65
CA ASP A 203 26.18 -9.82 -0.66
C ASP A 203 26.81 -8.57 -1.27
N THR A 204 26.88 -8.54 -2.61
CA THR A 204 27.38 -7.38 -3.36
C THR A 204 26.46 -6.16 -3.23
N ASN A 205 25.17 -6.37 -2.98
CA ASN A 205 24.17 -5.32 -2.82
C ASN A 205 24.04 -4.90 -1.34
N ASP A 206 24.18 -3.60 -1.07
CA ASP A 206 24.11 -3.04 0.29
C ASP A 206 22.79 -3.34 0.97
N GLU A 207 21.67 -3.19 0.28
CA GLU A 207 20.33 -3.41 0.88
C GLU A 207 20.14 -4.88 1.28
N VAL A 208 20.67 -5.84 0.51
CA VAL A 208 20.63 -7.27 0.89
C VAL A 208 21.36 -7.48 2.20
N ARG A 209 22.58 -6.89 2.34
CA ARG A 209 23.37 -6.98 3.58
C ARG A 209 22.63 -6.38 4.78
N TRP A 210 21.97 -5.22 4.58
CA TRP A 210 21.21 -4.56 5.65
C TRP A 210 20.03 -5.40 6.12
N TYR A 211 19.21 -5.91 5.17
CA TYR A 211 18.06 -6.74 5.54
C TYR A 211 18.48 -8.10 6.12
N ALA A 212 19.59 -8.69 5.68
CA ALA A 212 20.16 -9.87 6.30
C ALA A 212 20.58 -9.61 7.76
N ALA A 213 21.23 -8.47 8.03
CA ALA A 213 21.60 -8.08 9.39
C ALA A 213 20.40 -7.83 10.29
N ILE A 214 19.35 -7.18 9.76
CA ILE A 214 18.07 -6.99 10.47
C ILE A 214 17.42 -8.35 10.77
N ALA A 215 17.37 -9.26 9.78
CA ALA A 215 16.78 -10.58 9.95
C ALA A 215 17.52 -11.40 11.02
N LEU A 216 18.85 -11.37 11.00
CA LEU A 216 19.67 -12.01 12.04
C LEU A 216 19.38 -11.46 13.43
N ALA A 217 19.29 -10.14 13.55
CA ALA A 217 18.95 -9.50 14.83
C ALA A 217 17.55 -9.91 15.34
N GLN A 218 16.58 -10.05 14.44
CA GLN A 218 15.20 -10.48 14.80
C GLN A 218 15.13 -11.92 15.32
N ILE A 219 16.10 -12.78 14.96
CA ILE A 219 16.22 -14.15 15.50
C ILE A 219 17.21 -14.23 16.67
N GLY A 220 17.72 -13.10 17.16
CA GLY A 220 18.66 -13.05 18.30
C GLY A 220 20.12 -13.36 17.93
N ASN A 221 20.48 -13.33 16.64
CA ASN A 221 21.85 -13.60 16.17
C ASN A 221 22.61 -12.28 15.92
N ALA A 222 23.72 -12.08 16.61
CA ALA A 222 24.52 -10.86 16.55
C ALA A 222 25.53 -10.80 15.37
N SER A 223 25.60 -11.82 14.49
CA SER A 223 26.57 -11.86 13.39
C SER A 223 26.47 -10.63 12.46
N GLY A 224 25.28 -10.04 12.33
CA GLY A 224 25.04 -8.82 11.53
C GLY A 224 25.29 -7.50 12.27
N ALA A 225 25.68 -7.52 13.55
CA ALA A 225 25.78 -6.30 14.38
C ALA A 225 26.72 -5.24 13.78
N ASN A 226 27.84 -5.61 13.18
CA ASN A 226 28.75 -4.67 12.53
C ASN A 226 28.13 -3.93 11.32
N VAL A 227 27.25 -4.60 10.59
CA VAL A 227 26.47 -3.97 9.49
C VAL A 227 25.49 -2.96 10.08
N LEU A 228 24.79 -3.32 11.15
CA LEU A 228 23.86 -2.43 11.85
C LEU A 228 24.59 -1.22 12.48
N MET A 229 25.80 -1.40 13.03
CA MET A 229 26.63 -0.32 13.55
C MET A 229 26.98 0.74 12.50
N ARG A 230 27.15 0.34 11.25
CA ARG A 230 27.36 1.31 10.15
C ARG A 230 26.09 2.10 9.84
N LEU A 231 24.90 1.49 9.95
CA LEU A 231 23.62 2.15 9.70
C LEU A 231 23.24 3.19 10.77
N ILE A 232 23.86 3.17 11.93
CA ILE A 232 23.69 4.20 12.96
C ILE A 232 24.76 5.30 12.88
N ASP A 233 25.52 5.37 11.76
CA ASP A 233 26.53 6.38 11.47
C ASP A 233 26.01 7.37 10.42
N HIS A 234 25.82 8.64 10.80
CA HIS A 234 25.40 9.69 9.88
C HIS A 234 26.35 9.84 8.70
N ASN A 235 27.66 9.79 8.93
CA ASN A 235 28.66 9.92 7.87
C ASN A 235 28.51 8.81 6.82
N TYR A 236 28.17 7.59 7.25
CA TYR A 236 27.92 6.48 6.34
C TYR A 236 26.61 6.70 5.57
N LEU A 237 25.53 7.10 6.26
CA LEU A 237 24.23 7.32 5.62
C LEU A 237 24.27 8.50 4.64
N GLU A 238 25.03 9.55 4.90
CA GLU A 238 25.21 10.68 3.99
C GLU A 238 25.79 10.25 2.64
N GLN A 239 26.72 9.29 2.64
CA GLN A 239 27.34 8.75 1.42
C GLN A 239 26.40 7.89 0.57
N LEU A 240 25.27 7.42 1.12
CA LEU A 240 24.31 6.62 0.37
C LEU A 240 23.59 7.48 -0.67
N GLN A 241 23.82 7.17 -1.95
CA GLN A 241 23.15 7.82 -3.07
C GLN A 241 21.81 7.15 -3.37
N GLY A 242 20.84 7.93 -3.86
CA GLY A 242 19.52 7.42 -4.25
C GLY A 242 18.53 7.19 -3.09
N PHE A 243 18.91 7.53 -1.83
CA PHE A 243 18.03 7.43 -0.66
C PHE A 243 17.62 8.83 -0.19
N THR A 244 16.32 8.99 0.08
CA THR A 244 15.78 10.21 0.70
C THR A 244 16.21 10.28 2.18
N LEU A 245 16.11 11.48 2.77
CA LEU A 245 16.37 11.65 4.20
C LEU A 245 15.48 10.75 5.05
N GLU A 246 14.21 10.64 4.70
CA GLU A 246 13.25 9.78 5.40
C GLU A 246 13.66 8.29 5.33
N GLN A 247 14.10 7.81 4.17
CA GLN A 247 14.59 6.45 4.02
C GLN A 247 15.84 6.20 4.86
N LYS A 248 16.78 7.16 4.91
CA LYS A 248 17.99 7.09 5.74
C LYS A 248 17.65 7.07 7.23
N SER A 249 16.73 7.93 7.67
CA SER A 249 16.19 7.91 9.05
C SER A 249 15.56 6.56 9.38
N GLN A 250 14.77 6.00 8.48
CA GLN A 250 14.13 4.70 8.72
C GLN A 250 15.15 3.55 8.82
N LEU A 251 16.23 3.58 8.01
CA LEU A 251 17.33 2.62 8.12
C LEU A 251 18.01 2.72 9.49
N MET A 252 18.32 3.95 9.95
CA MET A 252 18.91 4.19 11.27
C MET A 252 17.99 3.70 12.39
N ILE A 253 16.71 4.04 12.36
CA ILE A 253 15.72 3.60 13.34
C ILE A 253 15.67 2.07 13.42
N ASN A 254 15.65 1.38 12.29
CA ASN A 254 15.62 -0.08 12.25
C ASN A 254 16.91 -0.67 12.85
N ALA A 255 18.07 -0.10 12.53
CA ALA A 255 19.36 -0.54 13.07
C ALA A 255 19.45 -0.33 14.58
N VAL A 256 19.03 0.83 15.08
CA VAL A 256 18.97 1.14 16.52
C VAL A 256 18.10 0.13 17.27
N LYS A 257 16.89 -0.14 16.76
CA LYS A 257 15.97 -1.12 17.34
C LYS A 257 16.58 -2.52 17.38
N CYS A 258 17.23 -2.94 16.29
CA CYS A 258 17.88 -4.25 16.22
C CYS A 258 19.07 -4.38 17.18
N LEU A 259 19.91 -3.35 17.29
CA LEU A 259 21.04 -3.33 18.22
C LEU A 259 20.56 -3.35 19.68
N GLY A 260 19.47 -2.62 19.99
CA GLY A 260 18.83 -2.67 21.29
C GLY A 260 18.20 -4.03 21.61
N LEU A 261 17.57 -4.69 20.61
CA LEU A 261 17.02 -6.04 20.76
C LEU A 261 18.13 -7.06 21.09
N LEU A 262 19.28 -6.92 20.44
CA LEU A 262 20.45 -7.77 20.67
C LEU A 262 21.18 -7.43 21.98
N LYS A 263 20.88 -6.34 22.64
CA LYS A 263 21.64 -5.78 23.77
C LYS A 263 23.15 -5.69 23.42
N PHE A 264 23.44 -5.21 22.21
CA PHE A 264 24.80 -5.18 21.70
C PHE A 264 25.60 -4.05 22.38
N GLU A 265 26.31 -4.38 23.46
CA GLU A 265 27.03 -3.42 24.33
C GLU A 265 27.88 -2.39 23.58
N PRO A 266 28.63 -2.75 22.48
CA PRO A 266 29.40 -1.73 21.75
C PRO A 266 28.58 -0.62 21.09
N ALA A 267 27.25 -0.79 20.93
CA ALA A 267 26.37 0.21 20.37
C ALA A 267 25.80 1.18 21.42
N LYS A 268 25.85 0.82 22.70
CA LYS A 268 25.13 1.52 23.77
C LYS A 268 25.45 3.01 23.86
N ASP A 269 26.73 3.37 23.91
CA ASP A 269 27.14 4.78 24.03
C ASP A 269 26.70 5.59 22.80
N ARG A 270 26.76 4.98 21.63
CA ARG A 270 26.34 5.64 20.40
C ARG A 270 24.82 5.81 20.33
N ILE A 271 24.05 4.81 20.75
CA ILE A 271 22.58 4.90 20.87
C ILE A 271 22.20 5.98 21.92
N LEU A 272 22.96 6.08 23.02
CA LEU A 272 22.78 7.14 24.03
C LEU A 272 23.01 8.53 23.42
N ALA A 273 24.08 8.71 22.64
CA ALA A 273 24.34 9.97 21.94
C ALA A 273 23.21 10.31 20.96
N LEU A 274 22.75 9.35 20.13
CA LEU A 274 21.62 9.56 19.21
C LEU A 274 20.34 9.97 19.97
N SER A 275 20.06 9.38 21.12
CA SER A 275 18.86 9.72 21.90
C SER A 275 18.84 11.18 22.40
N GLN A 276 20.00 11.80 22.53
CA GLN A 276 20.17 13.15 23.09
C GLN A 276 20.32 14.23 22.01
N THR A 277 21.02 13.92 20.93
CA THR A 277 21.54 14.92 19.99
C THR A 277 21.10 14.77 18.56
N ASP A 278 20.43 13.65 18.20
CA ASP A 278 20.00 13.46 16.80
C ASP A 278 19.01 14.56 16.36
N SER A 279 19.14 15.01 15.12
CA SER A 279 18.24 16.01 14.54
C SER A 279 16.83 15.48 14.30
N ASP A 280 16.70 14.16 14.04
CA ASP A 280 15.43 13.49 13.81
C ASP A 280 14.84 12.98 15.13
N LEU A 281 13.66 13.51 15.48
CA LEU A 281 12.93 13.10 16.68
C LEU A 281 12.59 11.61 16.70
N ALA A 282 12.27 11.01 15.54
CA ALA A 282 11.94 9.60 15.46
C ALA A 282 13.16 8.70 15.75
N VAL A 283 14.36 9.15 15.37
CA VAL A 283 15.63 8.48 15.74
C VAL A 283 15.87 8.60 17.24
N ARG A 284 15.66 9.80 17.85
CA ARG A 284 15.76 9.97 19.31
C ARG A 284 14.84 9.06 20.07
N ASP A 285 13.57 9.01 19.68
CA ASP A 285 12.56 8.18 20.34
C ASP A 285 12.90 6.67 20.22
N ALA A 286 13.30 6.23 19.03
CA ALA A 286 13.75 4.84 18.82
C ALA A 286 14.99 4.49 19.66
N SER A 287 15.91 5.45 19.81
CA SER A 287 17.11 5.28 20.63
C SER A 287 16.79 5.18 22.12
N LEU A 288 15.87 6.03 22.63
CA LEU A 288 15.37 5.95 23.99
C LEU A 288 14.69 4.60 24.28
N GLU A 289 13.90 4.12 23.32
CA GLU A 289 13.24 2.81 23.47
C GLU A 289 14.26 1.65 23.46
N ALA A 290 15.26 1.71 22.57
CA ALA A 290 16.31 0.70 22.52
C ALA A 290 17.12 0.63 23.81
N LEU A 291 17.42 1.76 24.45
CA LEU A 291 18.16 1.84 25.72
C LEU A 291 17.46 1.16 26.89
N LYS A 292 16.13 1.00 26.86
CA LYS A 292 15.40 0.25 27.91
C LYS A 292 15.75 -1.22 27.95
N ASN A 293 16.36 -1.76 26.91
CA ASN A 293 16.76 -3.18 26.81
C ASN A 293 18.14 -3.45 27.44
N TYR A 294 18.99 -2.39 27.60
CA TYR A 294 20.32 -2.49 28.19
C TYR A 294 20.26 -2.41 29.72
#